data_e5bd044eeae7636b8c6032815dde46f9
#
_entry.id   e5bd044eeae7636b8c6032815dde46f9
#
_cell.length_a   1.000
_cell.length_b   1.000
_cell.length_c   1.000
_cell.angle_alpha   90.00
_cell.angle_beta   90.00
_cell.angle_gamma   90.00
#
_symmetry.space_group_name_H-M   'P 1'
#
loop_
_entity.id
_entity.type
_entity.pdbx_description
1 polymer ?
#
loop_
_entity_poly.entity_id
_entity_poly.type
_entity_poly.pdbx_seq_one_letter_code
_entity_poly.pdbx_strand_id
1 'polypeptide(L)'
;FGLGIALYILWSAIQIARESTAILMDKELPADVGERMLELVCAIPGVRGAHDLRTRVSGSYWFVQLHLELPGELALHDAHELCVQASAVIRERYPQADVMVHADPV
;
A
#
# COMPACT_ATOMS: atom_id res chain seq x y z
N PHE A 1 -39.05 28.26 9.28
CA PHE A 1 -38.75 28.22 7.85
C PHE A 1 -37.30 28.56 7.57
N GLY A 2 -36.82 29.74 8.04
CA GLY A 2 -35.40 30.10 7.86
C GLY A 2 -34.41 29.18 8.56
N LEU A 3 -34.76 28.67 9.73
CA LEU A 3 -33.93 27.73 10.47
C LEU A 3 -33.80 26.40 9.73
N GLY A 4 -34.87 25.92 9.11
CA GLY A 4 -34.84 24.66 8.33
C GLY A 4 -33.92 24.78 7.11
N ILE A 5 -33.97 25.91 6.42
CA ILE A 5 -33.10 26.18 5.28
C ILE A 5 -31.63 26.24 5.73
N ALA A 6 -31.33 26.93 6.82
CA ALA A 6 -29.98 27.05 7.37
C ALA A 6 -29.41 25.69 7.75
N LEU A 7 -30.20 24.84 8.38
CA LEU A 7 -29.77 23.48 8.75
C LEU A 7 -29.51 22.62 7.52
N TYR A 8 -30.33 22.75 6.48
CA TYR A 8 -30.14 22.02 5.22
C TYR A 8 -28.83 22.45 4.54
N ILE A 9 -28.56 23.76 4.48
CA ILE A 9 -27.34 24.28 3.88
C ILE A 9 -26.10 23.79 4.66
N LEU A 10 -26.17 23.84 5.99
CA LEU A 10 -25.08 23.35 6.84
C LEU A 10 -24.81 21.86 6.63
N TRP A 11 -25.86 21.05 6.57
CA TRP A 11 -25.75 19.63 6.32
C TRP A 11 -25.10 19.36 4.96
N SER A 12 -25.53 20.06 3.91
CA SER A 12 -24.97 19.92 2.56
C SER A 12 -23.49 20.32 2.54
N ALA A 13 -23.11 21.39 3.22
CA ALA A 13 -21.72 21.83 3.30
C ALA A 13 -20.84 20.79 3.99
N ILE A 14 -21.33 20.17 5.06
CA ILE A 14 -20.61 19.10 5.78
C ILE A 14 -20.41 17.89 4.87
N GLN A 15 -21.43 17.49 4.10
CA GLN A 15 -21.34 16.37 3.17
C GLN A 15 -20.28 16.63 2.09
N ILE A 16 -20.28 17.81 1.51
CA ILE A 16 -19.30 18.20 0.50
C ILE A 16 -17.88 18.19 1.10
N ALA A 17 -17.71 18.73 2.29
CA ALA A 17 -16.41 18.75 2.98
C ALA A 17 -15.90 17.33 3.25
N ARG A 18 -16.77 16.43 3.66
CA ARG A 18 -16.40 15.03 3.90
C ARG A 18 -15.94 14.31 2.63
N GLU A 19 -16.69 14.49 1.54
CA GLU A 19 -16.34 13.90 0.25
C GLU A 19 -15.01 14.46 -0.27
N SER A 20 -14.83 15.78 -0.20
CA SER A 20 -13.59 16.43 -0.64
C SER A 20 -12.37 15.98 0.17
N THR A 21 -12.53 15.85 1.50
CA THR A 21 -11.48 15.36 2.38
C THR A 21 -11.12 13.92 2.06
N ALA A 22 -12.11 13.06 1.81
CA ALA A 22 -11.89 11.66 1.45
C ALA A 22 -11.13 11.52 0.12
N ILE A 23 -11.38 12.41 -0.84
CA ILE A 23 -10.68 12.41 -2.13
C ILE A 23 -9.23 12.90 -1.96
N LEU A 24 -9.01 13.90 -1.13
CA LEU A 24 -7.69 14.50 -0.92
C LEU A 24 -6.77 13.68 -0.03
N MET A 25 -7.34 12.90 0.89
CA MET A 25 -6.58 12.03 1.78
C MET A 25 -6.41 10.66 1.14
N ASP A 26 -5.17 10.26 0.94
CA ASP A 26 -4.85 8.94 0.43
C ASP A 26 -5.28 7.88 1.44
N LYS A 27 -5.97 6.87 0.97
CA LYS A 27 -6.45 5.77 1.80
C LYS A 27 -5.48 4.60 1.73
N GLU A 28 -5.37 3.88 2.83
CA GLU A 28 -4.66 2.60 2.84
C GLU A 28 -5.52 1.54 2.14
N LEU A 29 -4.86 0.53 1.58
CA LEU A 29 -5.55 -0.64 1.05
C LEU A 29 -6.21 -1.43 2.18
N PRO A 30 -7.29 -2.20 1.89
CA PRO A 30 -7.87 -3.08 2.89
C PRO A 30 -6.83 -4.01 3.51
N ALA A 31 -6.98 -4.33 4.79
CA ALA A 31 -6.02 -5.16 5.53
C ALA A 31 -5.81 -6.53 4.90
N ASP A 32 -6.85 -7.14 4.35
CA ASP A 32 -6.77 -8.44 3.69
C ASP A 32 -5.89 -8.42 2.44
N VAL A 33 -5.91 -7.31 1.69
CA VAL A 33 -5.03 -7.12 0.53
C VAL A 33 -3.57 -7.02 0.98
N GLY A 34 -3.29 -6.25 2.03
CA GLY A 34 -1.95 -6.14 2.61
C GLY A 34 -1.41 -7.46 3.10
N GLU A 35 -2.23 -8.23 3.82
CA GLU A 35 -1.87 -9.57 4.28
C GLU A 35 -1.53 -10.50 3.11
N ARG A 36 -2.32 -10.44 2.05
CA ARG A 36 -2.08 -11.23 0.86
C ARG A 36 -0.76 -10.88 0.19
N MET A 37 -0.44 -9.58 0.12
CA MET A 37 0.83 -9.12 -0.44
C MET A 37 2.01 -9.66 0.36
N LEU A 38 1.92 -9.64 1.70
CA LEU A 38 2.97 -10.19 2.56
C LEU A 38 3.11 -11.70 2.37
N GLU A 39 2.01 -12.42 2.25
CA GLU A 39 2.05 -13.87 1.97
C GLU A 39 2.76 -14.16 0.65
N LEU A 40 2.47 -13.37 -0.39
CA LEU A 40 3.07 -13.56 -1.71
C LEU A 40 4.59 -13.39 -1.67
N VAL A 41 5.07 -12.36 -0.99
CA VAL A 41 6.52 -12.11 -0.94
C VAL A 41 7.23 -13.07 0.01
N CYS A 42 6.61 -13.48 1.09
CA CYS A 42 7.19 -14.42 2.03
C CYS A 42 7.28 -15.85 1.46
N ALA A 43 6.52 -16.15 0.41
CA ALA A 43 6.59 -17.43 -0.28
C ALA A 43 7.80 -17.55 -1.22
N ILE A 44 8.52 -16.46 -1.48
CA ILE A 44 9.68 -16.46 -2.37
C ILE A 44 10.85 -17.16 -1.67
N PRO A 45 11.49 -18.17 -2.30
CA PRO A 45 12.67 -18.82 -1.71
C PRO A 45 13.79 -17.82 -1.46
N GLY A 46 14.38 -17.84 -0.27
CA GLY A 46 15.43 -16.95 0.12
C GLY A 46 14.97 -15.74 0.95
N VAL A 47 13.68 -15.45 0.95
CA VAL A 47 13.10 -14.40 1.78
C VAL A 47 12.83 -14.95 3.17
N ARG A 48 13.36 -14.28 4.20
CA ARG A 48 13.18 -14.68 5.60
C ARG A 48 11.94 -14.10 6.24
N GLY A 49 11.45 -12.99 5.71
CA GLY A 49 10.25 -12.34 6.19
C GLY A 49 10.03 -11.02 5.49
N ALA A 50 8.95 -10.36 5.83
CA ALA A 50 8.64 -9.04 5.34
C ALA A 50 7.91 -8.27 6.43
N HIS A 51 8.17 -6.96 6.51
CA HIS A 51 7.56 -6.12 7.52
C HIS A 51 7.39 -4.69 7.02
N ASP A 52 6.75 -3.88 7.85
CA ASP A 52 6.55 -2.45 7.61
C ASP A 52 5.90 -2.19 6.25
N LEU A 53 4.87 -2.99 5.93
CA LEU A 53 4.09 -2.79 4.72
C LEU A 53 3.28 -1.51 4.84
N ARG A 54 3.47 -0.60 3.88
CA ARG A 54 2.72 0.64 3.79
C ARG A 54 2.07 0.71 2.43
N THR A 55 0.80 1.05 2.41
CA THR A 55 0.02 1.13 1.18
C THR A 55 -0.71 2.46 1.12
N ARG A 56 -0.90 2.94 -0.09
CA ARG A 56 -1.61 4.18 -0.35
C ARG A 56 -2.31 4.09 -1.68
N VAL A 57 -3.57 4.46 -1.72
CA VAL A 57 -4.35 4.51 -2.96
C VAL A 57 -4.43 5.96 -3.41
N SER A 58 -3.99 6.22 -4.63
CA SER A 58 -4.07 7.55 -5.24
C SER A 58 -4.67 7.41 -6.63
N GLY A 59 -5.95 7.76 -6.77
CA GLY A 59 -6.68 7.58 -8.02
C GLY A 59 -6.74 6.10 -8.41
N SER A 60 -6.27 5.78 -9.61
CA SER A 60 -6.23 4.40 -10.11
C SER A 60 -4.94 3.67 -9.78
N TYR A 61 -3.99 4.33 -9.11
CA TYR A 61 -2.70 3.75 -8.75
C TYR A 61 -2.64 3.39 -7.28
N TRP A 62 -1.98 2.26 -7.00
CA TRP A 62 -1.68 1.82 -5.66
C TRP A 62 -0.18 1.99 -5.43
N PHE A 63 0.18 2.67 -4.33
CA PHE A 63 1.58 2.78 -3.90
C PHE A 63 1.81 1.79 -2.78
N VAL A 64 2.75 0.89 -2.98
CA VAL A 64 3.07 -0.17 -2.03
C VAL A 64 4.53 -0.09 -1.68
N GLN A 65 4.84 -0.05 -0.39
CA GLN A 65 6.20 -0.02 0.12
C GLN A 65 6.32 -1.09 1.21
N LEU A 66 7.38 -1.86 1.17
CA LEU A 66 7.63 -2.87 2.20
C LEU A 66 9.12 -3.10 2.39
N HIS A 67 9.46 -3.68 3.53
CA HIS A 67 10.80 -4.10 3.86
C HIS A 67 10.88 -5.61 3.79
N LEU A 68 11.87 -6.11 3.04
CA LEU A 68 12.08 -7.53 2.84
C LEU A 68 13.28 -7.97 3.68
N GLU A 69 13.08 -8.93 4.55
CA GLU A 69 14.12 -9.46 5.41
C GLU A 69 14.92 -10.53 4.65
N LEU A 70 16.20 -10.26 4.46
CA LEU A 70 17.09 -11.13 3.69
C LEU A 70 18.34 -11.47 4.52
N PRO A 71 19.00 -12.61 4.25
CA PRO A 71 20.28 -12.92 4.91
C PRO A 71 21.30 -11.80 4.68
N GLY A 72 21.95 -11.36 5.76
CA GLY A 72 22.88 -10.23 5.69
C GLY A 72 24.13 -10.52 4.88
N GLU A 73 24.47 -11.79 4.68
CA GLU A 73 25.64 -12.20 3.90
C GLU A 73 25.40 -12.30 2.39
N LEU A 74 24.18 -12.07 1.92
CA LEU A 74 23.89 -12.09 0.49
C LEU A 74 24.66 -11.01 -0.25
N ALA A 75 25.15 -11.36 -1.46
CA ALA A 75 25.69 -10.35 -2.35
C ALA A 75 24.60 -9.36 -2.74
N LEU A 76 24.97 -8.11 -2.96
CA LEU A 76 24.01 -7.06 -3.33
C LEU A 76 23.20 -7.43 -4.57
N HIS A 77 23.85 -8.07 -5.55
CA HIS A 77 23.19 -8.52 -6.77
C HIS A 77 22.06 -9.52 -6.46
N ASP A 78 22.34 -10.49 -5.59
CA ASP A 78 21.37 -11.52 -5.21
C ASP A 78 20.21 -10.92 -4.38
N ALA A 79 20.52 -10.00 -3.48
CA ALA A 79 19.52 -9.29 -2.70
C ALA A 79 18.60 -8.46 -3.61
N HIS A 80 19.18 -7.77 -4.58
CA HIS A 80 18.44 -6.99 -5.56
C HIS A 80 17.49 -7.88 -6.38
N GLU A 81 17.94 -9.06 -6.80
CA GLU A 81 17.13 -10.02 -7.54
C GLU A 81 15.90 -10.45 -6.74
N LEU A 82 16.06 -10.68 -5.44
CA LEU A 82 14.93 -11.04 -4.58
C LEU A 82 13.95 -9.88 -4.44
N CYS A 83 14.43 -8.64 -4.36
CA CYS A 83 13.57 -7.46 -4.34
C CYS A 83 12.80 -7.32 -5.65
N VAL A 84 13.43 -7.59 -6.79
CA VAL A 84 12.77 -7.57 -8.10
C VAL A 84 11.68 -8.63 -8.17
N GLN A 85 11.96 -9.84 -7.68
CA GLN A 85 10.98 -10.91 -7.63
C GLN A 85 9.78 -10.55 -6.75
N ALA A 86 10.03 -9.94 -5.58
CA ALA A 86 8.98 -9.49 -4.68
C ALA A 86 8.07 -8.47 -5.35
N SER A 87 8.66 -7.48 -6.02
CA SER A 87 7.91 -6.49 -6.78
C SER A 87 7.08 -7.14 -7.89
N ALA A 88 7.67 -8.10 -8.59
CA ALA A 88 7.01 -8.78 -9.70
C ALA A 88 5.80 -9.60 -9.27
N VAL A 89 5.88 -10.35 -8.16
CA VAL A 89 4.75 -11.16 -7.69
C VAL A 89 3.58 -10.30 -7.23
N ILE A 90 3.87 -9.15 -6.64
CA ILE A 90 2.80 -8.22 -6.25
C ILE A 90 2.14 -7.61 -7.48
N ARG A 91 2.92 -7.17 -8.47
CA ARG A 91 2.40 -6.59 -9.70
C ARG A 91 1.61 -7.59 -10.54
N GLU A 92 2.01 -8.84 -10.53
CA GLU A 92 1.30 -9.89 -11.25
C GLU A 92 -0.12 -10.05 -10.71
N ARG A 93 -0.27 -10.00 -9.40
CA ARG A 93 -1.58 -10.09 -8.74
C ARG A 93 -2.35 -8.77 -8.79
N TYR A 94 -1.66 -7.65 -8.68
CA TYR A 94 -2.22 -6.31 -8.63
C TYR A 94 -1.50 -5.40 -9.64
N PRO A 95 -1.90 -5.44 -10.93
CA PRO A 95 -1.16 -4.71 -11.99
C PRO A 95 -1.12 -3.20 -11.81
N GLN A 96 -2.04 -2.63 -11.03
CA GLN A 96 -2.07 -1.19 -10.75
C GLN A 96 -1.13 -0.76 -9.63
N ALA A 97 -0.41 -1.70 -9.01
CA ALA A 97 0.48 -1.40 -7.89
C ALA A 97 1.83 -0.91 -8.39
N ASP A 98 2.30 0.19 -7.79
CA ASP A 98 3.68 0.66 -7.89
C ASP A 98 4.37 0.23 -6.61
N VAL A 99 5.33 -0.67 -6.73
CA VAL A 99 5.91 -1.38 -5.58
C VAL A 99 7.35 -0.93 -5.35
N MET A 100 7.64 -0.51 -4.13
CA MET A 100 8.99 -0.19 -3.68
C MET A 100 9.39 -1.17 -2.58
N VAL A 101 10.47 -1.88 -2.77
CA VAL A 101 10.96 -2.90 -1.82
C VAL A 101 12.32 -2.48 -1.30
N HIS A 102 12.46 -2.44 0.03
CA HIS A 102 13.72 -2.21 0.71
C HIS A 102 14.26 -3.52 1.25
N ALA A 103 15.50 -3.83 0.96
CA ALA A 103 16.16 -5.01 1.51
C ALA A 103 16.74 -4.68 2.89
N ASP A 104 16.33 -5.46 3.89
CA ASP A 104 16.85 -5.33 5.26
C ASP A 104 17.65 -6.57 5.61
N PRO A 105 18.92 -6.43 6.01
CA PRO A 105 19.73 -7.57 6.42
C PRO A 105 19.27 -8.09 7.79
N VAL A 106 19.25 -9.39 7.93
CA VAL A 106 18.92 -10.05 9.18
C VAL A 106 19.95 -11.10 9.58
#